data_a02d2ab1e549ae114f68dbe04117b0b2
#
_entry.id   a02d2ab1e549ae114f68dbe04117b0b2
#
_cell.length_a   1.000
_cell.length_b   1.000
_cell.length_c   1.000
_cell.angle_alpha   90.00
_cell.angle_beta   90.00
_cell.angle_gamma   90.00
#
_symmetry.space_group_name_H-M   'P 1'
#
loop_
_entity.id
_entity.type
_entity.pdbx_description
1 polymer ?
#
loop_
_entity_poly.entity_id
_entity_poly.type
_entity_poly.pdbx_seq_one_letter_code
_entity_poly.pdbx_strand_id
1 'polypeptide(L)'
;LLLLTGLGHEQPEWTTFDSRAMAEEALHVFDGVRLEGEGAAFVGERELTILLLRNLVVNARRAGGEAPVCVTLHPDGFDVTDCGCGMTEEQLAHAFEPFYKADKARTRGAGGAGLGLSLCRKIARLHRGDVRIESEIGKGTRVCYRFDTSL
;
A
#
# COMPACT_ATOMS: atom_id res chain seq x y z
N LEU A 1 15.52 0.75 -0.25
CA LEU A 1 16.25 0.34 0.93
C LEU A 1 17.05 1.50 1.53
N LEU A 2 17.77 2.21 0.69
CA LEU A 2 18.45 3.43 1.11
C LEU A 2 17.46 4.46 1.65
N LEU A 3 16.28 4.50 1.06
CA LEU A 3 15.21 5.37 1.49
C LEU A 3 14.80 5.08 2.94
N LEU A 4 14.62 3.80 3.27
CA LEU A 4 14.30 3.41 4.64
C LEU A 4 15.41 3.77 5.62
N THR A 5 16.64 3.63 5.21
CA THR A 5 17.78 3.98 6.04
C THR A 5 17.80 5.48 6.34
N GLY A 6 17.47 6.30 5.35
CA GLY A 6 17.43 7.75 5.52
C GLY A 6 16.29 8.25 6.38
N LEU A 7 15.18 7.52 6.43
CA LEU A 7 13.98 7.97 7.15
C LEU A 7 14.20 8.17 8.66
N GLY A 8 15.18 7.49 9.24
CA GLY A 8 15.48 7.65 10.65
C GLY A 8 16.34 8.85 10.98
N HIS A 9 16.94 9.49 9.99
CA HIS A 9 17.94 10.54 10.18
C HIS A 9 17.51 11.92 9.70
N GLU A 10 16.52 11.98 8.82
CA GLU A 10 16.08 13.23 8.22
C GLU A 10 14.61 13.47 8.50
N GLN A 11 14.27 14.73 8.76
CA GLN A 11 12.88 15.14 8.83
C GLN A 11 12.33 15.13 7.41
N PRO A 12 11.21 14.43 7.15
CA PRO A 12 10.62 14.47 5.82
C PRO A 12 10.14 15.88 5.49
N GLU A 13 10.31 16.27 4.25
CA GLU A 13 9.75 17.53 3.77
C GLU A 13 8.27 17.36 3.50
N TRP A 14 7.46 17.76 4.45
CA TRP A 14 6.03 17.68 4.32
C TRP A 14 5.50 18.84 3.48
N THR A 15 4.72 18.50 2.50
CA THR A 15 4.03 19.47 1.64
C THR A 15 2.56 19.12 1.57
N THR A 16 1.77 20.04 1.10
CA THR A 16 0.37 19.77 0.81
C THR A 16 0.26 19.41 -0.67
N PHE A 17 -0.41 18.30 -0.97
CA PHE A 17 -0.61 17.87 -2.35
C PHE A 17 -2.00 17.26 -2.52
N ASP A 18 -2.47 17.28 -3.77
CA ASP A 18 -3.75 16.68 -4.09
C ASP A 18 -3.62 15.16 -4.20
N SER A 19 -4.44 14.44 -3.46
CA SER A 19 -4.36 12.97 -3.43
C SER A 19 -4.73 12.32 -4.76
N ARG A 20 -5.67 12.91 -5.51
CA ARG A 20 -6.04 12.34 -6.79
C ARG A 20 -4.92 12.51 -7.82
N ALA A 21 -4.31 13.68 -7.89
CA ALA A 21 -3.18 13.91 -8.78
C ALA A 21 -2.00 12.98 -8.40
N MET A 22 -1.75 12.81 -7.12
CA MET A 22 -0.73 11.90 -6.61
C MET A 22 -1.03 10.46 -7.02
N ALA A 23 -2.28 10.03 -6.85
CA ALA A 23 -2.68 8.67 -7.19
C ALA A 23 -2.59 8.43 -8.70
N GLU A 24 -3.01 9.39 -9.51
CA GLU A 24 -2.90 9.27 -10.96
C GLU A 24 -1.44 9.09 -11.39
N GLU A 25 -0.54 9.84 -10.80
CA GLU A 25 0.88 9.68 -11.08
C GLU A 25 1.39 8.32 -10.62
N ALA A 26 1.03 7.91 -9.41
CA ALA A 26 1.45 6.61 -8.86
C ALA A 26 0.99 5.45 -9.74
N LEU A 27 -0.24 5.52 -10.23
CA LEU A 27 -0.88 4.44 -10.96
C LEU A 27 -0.58 4.44 -12.46
N HIS A 28 0.03 5.50 -12.97
CA HIS A 28 0.35 5.65 -14.38
C HIS A 28 1.15 4.45 -14.96
N VAL A 29 1.98 3.82 -14.15
CA VAL A 29 2.84 2.72 -14.59
C VAL A 29 2.13 1.37 -14.63
N PHE A 30 0.87 1.31 -14.19
CA PHE A 30 0.10 0.07 -14.14
C PHE A 30 -1.06 0.10 -15.13
N ASP A 31 -1.33 -1.06 -15.74
CA ASP A 31 -2.55 -1.25 -16.52
C ASP A 31 -3.60 -1.91 -15.66
N GLY A 32 -4.88 -1.64 -15.95
CA GLY A 32 -5.97 -2.37 -15.30
C GLY A 32 -6.21 -2.02 -13.83
N VAL A 33 -5.77 -0.86 -13.39
CA VAL A 33 -6.06 -0.37 -12.05
C VAL A 33 -7.13 0.70 -12.14
N ARG A 34 -8.19 0.56 -11.36
CA ARG A 34 -9.28 1.51 -11.30
C ARG A 34 -9.04 2.49 -10.15
N LEU A 35 -9.28 3.76 -10.40
CA LEU A 35 -9.16 4.80 -9.39
C LEU A 35 -10.53 5.42 -9.17
N GLU A 36 -11.01 5.36 -7.94
CA GLU A 36 -12.32 5.88 -7.55
C GLU A 36 -12.19 6.84 -6.37
N GLY A 37 -13.19 7.69 -6.20
CA GLY A 37 -13.25 8.63 -5.09
C GLY A 37 -12.72 10.00 -5.45
N GLU A 38 -13.09 10.96 -4.63
CA GLU A 38 -12.67 12.35 -4.83
C GLU A 38 -11.31 12.59 -4.19
N GLY A 39 -10.51 13.44 -4.84
CA GLY A 39 -9.25 13.88 -4.27
C GLY A 39 -9.46 14.79 -3.07
N ALA A 40 -8.47 14.80 -2.21
CA ALA A 40 -8.43 15.68 -1.04
C ALA A 40 -7.02 16.19 -0.87
N ALA A 41 -6.85 17.21 -0.04
CA ALA A 41 -5.53 17.72 0.27
C ALA A 41 -4.87 16.80 1.30
N PHE A 42 -3.77 16.18 0.92
CA PHE A 42 -2.95 15.39 1.82
C PHE A 42 -1.74 16.24 2.25
N VAL A 43 -1.35 16.09 3.48
CA VAL A 43 -0.13 16.72 4.00
C VAL A 43 0.86 15.62 4.33
N GLY A 44 2.03 15.67 3.71
CA GLY A 44 3.03 14.65 3.94
C GLY A 44 4.17 14.72 2.95
N GLU A 45 4.87 13.61 2.82
CA GLU A 45 5.93 13.47 1.86
C GLU A 45 5.38 12.74 0.63
N ARG A 46 5.20 13.51 -0.45
CA ARG A 46 4.49 13.05 -1.65
C ARG A 46 5.14 11.82 -2.29
N GLU A 47 6.47 11.84 -2.41
CA GLU A 47 7.17 10.71 -3.06
C GLU A 47 7.07 9.42 -2.25
N LEU A 48 7.08 9.51 -0.92
CA LEU A 48 6.88 8.35 -0.07
C LEU A 48 5.44 7.84 -0.16
N THR A 49 4.48 8.73 -0.30
CA THR A 49 3.08 8.34 -0.47
C THR A 49 2.87 7.61 -1.80
N ILE A 50 3.55 8.07 -2.85
CA ILE A 50 3.54 7.38 -4.15
C ILE A 50 4.15 5.98 -4.00
N LEU A 51 5.26 5.87 -3.30
CA LEU A 51 5.91 4.59 -3.05
C LEU A 51 4.99 3.64 -2.28
N LEU A 52 4.32 4.15 -1.25
CA LEU A 52 3.34 3.38 -0.48
C LEU A 52 2.24 2.83 -1.40
N LEU A 53 1.62 3.69 -2.19
CA LEU A 53 0.52 3.27 -3.06
C LEU A 53 0.98 2.25 -4.10
N ARG A 54 2.13 2.49 -4.73
CA ARG A 54 2.67 1.55 -5.72
C ARG A 54 2.95 0.18 -5.12
N ASN A 55 3.50 0.13 -3.90
CA ASN A 55 3.76 -1.14 -3.25
C ASN A 55 2.47 -1.90 -2.92
N LEU A 56 1.44 -1.19 -2.50
CA LEU A 56 0.15 -1.82 -2.23
C LEU A 56 -0.46 -2.40 -3.51
N VAL A 57 -0.34 -1.70 -4.64
CA VAL A 57 -0.84 -2.19 -5.92
C VAL A 57 -0.05 -3.41 -6.39
N VAL A 58 1.27 -3.39 -6.25
CA VAL A 58 2.10 -4.55 -6.61
C VAL A 58 1.68 -5.78 -5.83
N ASN A 59 1.47 -5.64 -4.52
CA ASN A 59 1.02 -6.75 -3.69
C ASN A 59 -0.36 -7.25 -4.10
N ALA A 60 -1.27 -6.32 -4.40
CA ALA A 60 -2.62 -6.69 -4.84
C ALA A 60 -2.59 -7.47 -6.16
N ARG A 61 -1.74 -7.07 -7.09
CA ARG A 61 -1.60 -7.77 -8.37
C ARG A 61 -1.04 -9.17 -8.23
N ARG A 62 -0.09 -9.35 -7.33
CA ARG A 62 0.45 -10.69 -7.07
C ARG A 62 -0.62 -11.64 -6.55
N ALA A 63 -1.51 -11.13 -5.70
CA ALA A 63 -2.58 -11.94 -5.11
C ALA A 63 -3.74 -12.15 -6.07
N GLY A 64 -4.04 -11.15 -6.88
CA GLY A 64 -5.24 -11.13 -7.70
C GLY A 64 -5.09 -11.68 -9.11
N GLY A 65 -3.89 -11.96 -9.56
CA GLY A 65 -3.68 -12.42 -10.94
C GLY A 65 -4.13 -11.39 -11.96
N GLU A 66 -5.05 -11.80 -12.85
CA GLU A 66 -5.59 -10.92 -13.89
C GLU A 66 -6.78 -10.09 -13.44
N ALA A 67 -7.28 -10.32 -12.24
CA ALA A 67 -8.42 -9.56 -11.74
C ALA A 67 -8.03 -8.10 -11.55
N PRO A 68 -8.92 -7.15 -11.81
CA PRO A 68 -8.61 -5.74 -11.67
C PRO A 68 -8.38 -5.37 -10.21
N VAL A 69 -7.49 -4.41 -10.01
CA VAL A 69 -7.22 -3.82 -8.70
C VAL A 69 -7.95 -2.48 -8.65
N CYS A 70 -8.57 -2.18 -7.53
CA CYS A 70 -9.28 -0.92 -7.34
C CYS A 70 -8.61 -0.12 -6.23
N VAL A 71 -8.35 1.16 -6.52
CA VAL A 71 -7.86 2.13 -5.53
C VAL A 71 -9.00 3.10 -5.26
N THR A 72 -9.38 3.24 -4.00
CA THR A 72 -10.45 4.14 -3.58
C THR A 72 -9.88 5.23 -2.68
N LEU A 73 -10.06 6.48 -3.07
CA LEU A 73 -9.57 7.62 -2.29
C LEU A 73 -10.55 7.99 -1.20
N HIS A 74 -10.02 8.41 -0.06
CA HIS A 74 -10.76 8.93 1.07
C HIS A 74 -10.09 10.23 1.54
N PRO A 75 -10.79 11.07 2.31
CA PRO A 75 -10.18 12.31 2.80
C PRO A 75 -8.95 12.11 3.66
N ASP A 76 -8.80 10.94 4.27
CA ASP A 76 -7.71 10.63 5.20
C ASP A 76 -6.86 9.43 4.76
N GLY A 77 -6.93 9.05 3.49
CA GLY A 77 -6.12 7.94 3.00
C GLY A 77 -6.67 7.32 1.73
N PHE A 78 -6.41 6.03 1.57
CA PHE A 78 -6.92 5.28 0.42
C PHE A 78 -6.96 3.79 0.73
N ASP A 79 -7.78 3.08 -0.03
CA ASP A 79 -7.87 1.62 0.03
C ASP A 79 -7.38 1.03 -1.27
N VAL A 80 -6.72 -0.11 -1.19
CA VAL A 80 -6.35 -0.90 -2.36
C VAL A 80 -7.00 -2.27 -2.21
N THR A 81 -7.88 -2.60 -3.14
CA THR A 81 -8.70 -3.81 -3.08
C THR A 81 -8.37 -4.73 -4.25
N ASP A 82 -8.21 -6.01 -3.96
CA ASP A 82 -8.08 -7.03 -5.00
C ASP A 82 -9.12 -8.13 -4.79
N CYS A 83 -9.33 -8.93 -5.85
CA CYS A 83 -10.25 -10.07 -5.81
C CYS A 83 -9.45 -11.39 -5.87
N GLY A 84 -8.30 -11.43 -5.23
CA GLY A 84 -7.43 -12.58 -5.24
C GLY A 84 -7.82 -13.66 -4.27
N CYS A 85 -6.87 -14.50 -3.92
CA CYS A 85 -7.12 -15.67 -3.06
C CYS A 85 -7.41 -15.33 -1.61
N GLY A 86 -7.07 -14.13 -1.18
CA GLY A 86 -7.21 -13.76 0.22
C GLY A 86 -6.15 -14.36 1.11
N MET A 87 -6.29 -14.16 2.39
CA MET A 87 -5.33 -14.64 3.39
C MET A 87 -6.04 -15.37 4.51
N THR A 88 -5.34 -16.36 5.08
CA THR A 88 -5.79 -17.02 6.32
C THR A 88 -5.52 -16.11 7.51
N GLU A 89 -6.10 -16.43 8.65
CA GLU A 89 -5.83 -15.69 9.88
C GLU A 89 -4.35 -15.71 10.24
N GLU A 90 -3.69 -16.85 10.04
CA GLU A 90 -2.26 -16.96 10.30
C GLU A 90 -1.46 -16.03 9.39
N GLN A 91 -1.78 -16.02 8.11
CA GLN A 91 -1.12 -15.13 7.15
C GLN A 91 -1.32 -13.67 7.51
N LEU A 92 -2.53 -13.30 7.92
CA LEU A 92 -2.81 -11.93 8.34
C LEU A 92 -1.99 -11.53 9.56
N ALA A 93 -1.81 -12.46 10.51
CA ALA A 93 -1.05 -12.18 11.72
C ALA A 93 0.42 -11.84 11.41
N HIS A 94 0.95 -12.35 10.32
CA HIS A 94 2.35 -12.15 9.93
C HIS A 94 2.54 -11.23 8.73
N ALA A 95 1.47 -10.61 8.23
CA ALA A 95 1.51 -9.90 6.95
C ALA A 95 2.51 -8.74 6.93
N PHE A 96 2.76 -8.11 8.06
CA PHE A 96 3.69 -6.98 8.15
C PHE A 96 5.11 -7.38 8.57
N GLU A 97 5.34 -8.66 8.81
CA GLU A 97 6.69 -9.10 9.20
C GLU A 97 7.60 -9.07 7.97
N PRO A 98 8.80 -8.48 8.09
CA PRO A 98 9.77 -8.51 6.99
C PRO A 98 10.10 -9.95 6.62
N PHE A 99 10.22 -10.21 5.33
CA PHE A 99 10.57 -11.51 4.76
C PHE A 99 9.53 -12.62 4.94
N TYR A 100 8.42 -12.35 5.62
CA TYR A 100 7.34 -13.34 5.70
C TYR A 100 6.66 -13.48 4.33
N LYS A 101 6.44 -14.71 3.90
CA LYS A 101 5.74 -15.00 2.65
C LYS A 101 4.66 -16.04 2.90
N ALA A 102 3.46 -15.74 2.42
CA ALA A 102 2.29 -16.59 2.61
C ALA A 102 2.41 -17.92 1.90
N ASP A 103 3.11 -17.98 0.77
CA ASP A 103 3.27 -19.18 -0.02
C ASP A 103 4.69 -19.23 -0.57
N LYS A 104 5.49 -20.11 -0.01
CA LYS A 104 6.89 -20.25 -0.41
C LYS A 104 7.04 -20.69 -1.87
N ALA A 105 6.12 -21.48 -2.37
CA ALA A 105 6.19 -21.96 -3.75
C ALA A 105 5.96 -20.81 -4.74
N ARG A 106 5.14 -19.86 -4.39
CA ARG A 106 4.84 -18.72 -5.24
C ARG A 106 5.88 -17.62 -5.19
N THR A 107 6.66 -17.58 -4.15
CA THR A 107 7.62 -16.49 -3.95
C THR A 107 8.75 -16.49 -4.96
N ARG A 108 8.99 -17.63 -5.57
CA ARG A 108 10.08 -17.79 -6.53
C ARG A 108 9.92 -16.86 -7.75
N GLY A 109 8.71 -16.73 -8.26
CA GLY A 109 8.45 -15.89 -9.42
C GLY A 109 7.98 -14.49 -9.09
N ALA A 110 7.63 -14.25 -7.84
CA ALA A 110 7.03 -12.99 -7.44
C ALA A 110 8.04 -11.87 -7.27
N GLY A 111 9.33 -12.16 -7.27
CA GLY A 111 10.32 -11.16 -6.93
C GLY A 111 10.08 -10.68 -5.51
N GLY A 112 10.71 -9.69 -5.08
CA GLY A 112 10.51 -9.13 -3.76
C GLY A 112 10.92 -10.05 -2.62
N ALA A 113 11.34 -9.47 -1.54
CA ALA A 113 11.88 -10.18 -0.39
C ALA A 113 10.91 -10.24 0.79
N GLY A 114 9.61 -9.99 0.56
CA GLY A 114 8.63 -9.94 1.64
C GLY A 114 8.71 -8.65 2.44
N LEU A 115 9.25 -7.59 1.86
CA LEU A 115 9.39 -6.30 2.53
C LEU A 115 8.27 -5.32 2.21
N GLY A 116 7.45 -5.60 1.20
CA GLY A 116 6.48 -4.65 0.69
C GLY A 116 5.53 -4.09 1.74
N LEU A 117 4.85 -4.95 2.49
CA LEU A 117 3.90 -4.49 3.50
C LEU A 117 4.59 -3.88 4.72
N SER A 118 5.76 -4.39 5.11
CA SER A 118 6.49 -3.77 6.22
C SER A 118 6.98 -2.37 5.86
N LEU A 119 7.40 -2.16 4.62
CA LEU A 119 7.76 -0.84 4.12
C LEU A 119 6.54 0.09 4.13
N CYS A 120 5.40 -0.40 3.64
CA CYS A 120 4.17 0.38 3.62
C CYS A 120 3.80 0.85 5.03
N ARG A 121 3.90 -0.03 6.01
CA ARG A 121 3.59 0.33 7.39
C ARG A 121 4.53 1.38 7.94
N LYS A 122 5.82 1.29 7.62
CA LYS A 122 6.79 2.30 8.05
C LYS A 122 6.49 3.66 7.45
N ILE A 123 6.16 3.71 6.17
CA ILE A 123 5.80 4.96 5.52
C ILE A 123 4.52 5.54 6.15
N ALA A 124 3.52 4.68 6.37
CA ALA A 124 2.27 5.12 6.98
C ALA A 124 2.50 5.72 8.37
N ARG A 125 3.32 5.06 9.19
CA ARG A 125 3.61 5.52 10.53
C ARG A 125 4.43 6.81 10.55
N LEU A 126 5.28 7.01 9.56
CA LEU A 126 5.97 8.28 9.39
C LEU A 126 4.98 9.43 9.20
N HIS A 127 3.86 9.15 8.55
CA HIS A 127 2.80 10.11 8.29
C HIS A 127 1.75 10.17 9.41
N ARG A 128 2.04 9.58 10.56
CA ARG A 128 1.12 9.50 11.70
C ARG A 128 -0.16 8.74 11.37
N GLY A 129 -0.01 7.71 10.56
CA GLY A 129 -1.09 6.83 10.17
C GLY A 129 -0.73 5.38 10.37
N ASP A 130 -1.51 4.53 9.78
CA ASP A 130 -1.21 3.10 9.77
C ASP A 130 -1.85 2.44 8.55
N VAL A 131 -1.43 1.21 8.31
CA VAL A 131 -1.98 0.36 7.26
C VAL A 131 -2.68 -0.81 7.93
N ARG A 132 -3.90 -1.09 7.49
CA ARG A 132 -4.71 -2.21 7.99
C ARG A 132 -5.07 -3.11 6.85
N ILE A 133 -5.19 -4.40 7.13
CA ILE A 133 -5.53 -5.41 6.14
C ILE A 133 -6.81 -6.11 6.55
N GLU A 134 -7.75 -6.20 5.62
CA GLU A 134 -8.95 -7.01 5.75
C GLU A 134 -8.90 -8.04 4.64
N SER A 135 -9.00 -9.31 4.98
CA SER A 135 -8.90 -10.38 4.00
C SER A 135 -9.66 -11.61 4.44
N GLU A 136 -10.16 -12.33 3.45
CA GLU A 136 -10.86 -13.58 3.67
C GLU A 136 -10.55 -14.50 2.50
N ILE A 137 -10.25 -15.75 2.80
CA ILE A 137 -9.93 -16.75 1.78
C ILE A 137 -11.09 -16.83 0.77
N GLY A 138 -10.73 -16.75 -0.50
CA GLY A 138 -11.70 -16.84 -1.60
C GLY A 138 -12.38 -15.54 -1.96
N LYS A 139 -12.17 -14.47 -1.20
CA LYS A 139 -12.83 -13.17 -1.43
C LYS A 139 -11.86 -12.04 -1.78
N GLY A 140 -10.59 -12.22 -1.51
CA GLY A 140 -9.59 -11.21 -1.80
C GLY A 140 -9.15 -10.42 -0.58
N THR A 141 -8.45 -9.34 -0.83
CA THR A 141 -7.82 -8.55 0.22
C THR A 141 -8.06 -7.07 -0.02
N ARG A 142 -8.29 -6.35 1.07
CA ARG A 142 -8.39 -4.91 1.08
C ARG A 142 -7.36 -4.36 2.06
N VAL A 143 -6.48 -3.51 1.56
CA VAL A 143 -5.46 -2.85 2.37
C VAL A 143 -5.83 -1.38 2.49
N CYS A 144 -5.94 -0.89 3.70
CA CYS A 144 -6.41 0.46 3.99
C CYS A 144 -5.28 1.27 4.62
N TYR A 145 -4.97 2.41 4.01
CA TYR A 145 -4.07 3.39 4.58
C TYR A 145 -4.90 4.56 5.11
N ARG A 146 -4.65 4.94 6.35
CA ARG A 146 -5.30 6.11 6.98
C ARG A 146 -4.25 6.88 7.76
N PHE A 147 -4.32 8.19 7.69
CA PHE A 147 -3.44 9.06 8.46
C PHE A 147 -4.27 10.03 9.29
N ASP A 148 -3.62 10.58 10.32
CA ASP A 148 -4.28 11.52 11.23
C ASP A 148 -4.38 12.89 10.57
N THR A 149 -5.61 13.39 10.43
CA THR A 149 -5.87 14.68 9.82
C THR A 149 -6.00 15.82 10.83
N SER A 150 -5.82 15.52 12.11
CA SER A 150 -6.01 16.49 13.18
C SER A 150 -4.82 17.43 13.39
N LEU A 151 -3.87 17.42 12.48
CA LEU A 151 -2.65 18.22 12.58
C LEU A 151 -2.77 19.61 12.00
#